data_a8441b440166a12730edc2c5ff491970
#
_entry.id   a8441b440166a12730edc2c5ff491970
#
_cell.length_a   1.000
_cell.length_b   1.000
_cell.length_c   1.000
_cell.angle_alpha   90.00
_cell.angle_beta   90.00
_cell.angle_gamma   90.00
#
_symmetry.space_group_name_H-M   'P 1'
#
loop_
_entity.id
_entity.type
_entity.pdbx_description
1 polymer ?
#
loop_
_entity_poly.entity_id
_entity_poly.type
_entity_poly.pdbx_seq_one_letter_code
_entity_poly.pdbx_strand_id
1 'polypeptide(L)'
;MRLVGVLVTVAIMGILLMVWLYYGTGGTSGAEGVASSPPVSRVGEVRQAAESVECRNNLSQIRMAIQMYQTSNEANPAQLSELSGIPASMFQCPVSGQPYQYDPATGQVRCATPGHMSY
;
A
#
# COMPACT_ATOMS: atom_id res chain seq x y z
N MET A 1 1.42 51.10 10.24
CA MET A 1 0.71 49.80 10.19
C MET A 1 0.40 49.29 8.77
N ARG A 2 0.17 50.11 7.76
CA ARG A 2 -0.08 49.64 6.38
C ARG A 2 1.12 49.02 5.70
N LEU A 3 2.34 49.48 5.97
CA LEU A 3 3.58 48.99 5.37
C LEU A 3 3.94 47.58 5.84
N VAL A 4 3.68 47.28 7.11
CA VAL A 4 3.94 45.92 7.67
C VAL A 4 2.97 44.91 7.07
N GLY A 5 1.69 45.29 6.86
CA GLY A 5 0.73 44.40 6.21
C GLY A 5 1.09 44.06 4.77
N VAL A 6 1.60 45.02 4.01
CA VAL A 6 2.06 44.76 2.62
C VAL A 6 3.28 43.82 2.59
N LEU A 7 4.23 44.04 3.50
CA LEU A 7 5.41 43.14 3.57
C LEU A 7 5.02 41.70 3.93
N VAL A 8 4.09 41.51 4.85
CA VAL A 8 3.62 40.16 5.24
C VAL A 8 2.88 39.49 4.08
N THR A 9 2.02 40.22 3.35
CA THR A 9 1.30 39.64 2.20
C THR A 9 2.25 39.24 1.07
N VAL A 10 3.28 40.04 0.77
CA VAL A 10 4.31 39.71 -0.23
C VAL A 10 5.12 38.50 0.19
N ALA A 11 5.47 38.38 1.46
CA ALA A 11 6.20 37.22 1.97
C ALA A 11 5.36 35.91 1.85
N ILE A 12 4.08 35.96 2.19
CA ILE A 12 3.19 34.81 2.07
C ILE A 12 2.99 34.40 0.61
N MET A 13 2.82 35.38 -0.30
CA MET A 13 2.72 35.10 -1.74
C MET A 13 4.01 34.48 -2.28
N GLY A 14 5.17 34.94 -1.83
CA GLY A 14 6.45 34.35 -2.21
C GLY A 14 6.61 32.90 -1.76
N ILE A 15 6.22 32.59 -0.53
CA ILE A 15 6.24 31.21 -0.01
C ILE A 15 5.29 30.31 -0.77
N LEU A 16 4.08 30.76 -1.05
CA LEU A 16 3.10 29.98 -1.82
C LEU A 16 3.56 29.73 -3.25
N LEU A 17 4.19 30.70 -3.90
CA LEU A 17 4.81 30.54 -5.22
C LEU A 17 5.97 29.51 -5.18
N MET A 18 6.83 29.57 -4.16
CA MET A 18 7.93 28.62 -3.98
C MET A 18 7.39 27.20 -3.76
N VAL A 19 6.36 27.04 -2.92
CA VAL A 19 5.71 25.78 -2.69
C VAL A 19 5.07 25.25 -3.98
N TRP A 20 4.38 26.10 -4.72
CA TRP A 20 3.75 25.71 -5.99
C TRP A 20 4.78 25.29 -7.06
N LEU A 21 5.91 26.02 -7.18
CA LEU A 21 7.00 25.63 -8.07
C LEU A 21 7.70 24.34 -7.62
N TYR A 22 7.86 24.14 -6.32
CA TYR A 22 8.55 22.96 -5.80
C TYR A 22 7.71 21.69 -5.89
N TYR A 23 6.40 21.78 -5.62
CA TYR A 23 5.47 20.65 -5.69
C TYR A 23 4.72 20.55 -7.01
N GLY A 24 4.52 21.65 -7.74
CA GLY A 24 3.78 21.68 -9.00
C GLY A 24 4.58 21.26 -10.22
N THR A 25 5.92 21.32 -10.18
CA THR A 25 6.78 20.88 -11.30
C THR A 25 7.26 19.43 -11.18
N GLY A 26 6.91 18.74 -10.10
CA GLY A 26 7.24 17.33 -9.88
C GLY A 26 6.40 16.32 -10.68
N GLY A 27 5.56 16.79 -11.59
CA GLY A 27 4.59 15.94 -12.29
C GLY A 27 4.80 15.73 -13.79
N THR A 28 5.85 16.31 -14.41
CA THR A 28 6.10 16.12 -15.84
C THR A 28 7.57 15.86 -16.12
N SER A 29 8.06 14.72 -15.73
CA SER A 29 9.32 14.20 -16.21
C SER A 29 9.08 13.02 -17.12
N GLY A 30 9.25 13.27 -18.42
CA GLY A 30 9.77 12.29 -19.34
C GLY A 30 8.77 11.48 -20.13
N ALA A 31 8.11 12.14 -21.04
CA ALA A 31 7.79 11.49 -22.29
C ALA A 31 8.98 11.67 -23.25
N GLU A 32 9.93 10.73 -23.20
CA GLU A 32 10.84 10.47 -24.33
C GLU A 32 11.44 9.08 -24.12
N GLY A 33 10.95 8.16 -24.90
CA GLY A 33 11.36 6.77 -24.91
C GLY A 33 10.33 5.93 -25.65
N VAL A 34 10.12 6.28 -26.92
CA VAL A 34 9.34 5.46 -27.86
C VAL A 34 10.09 4.15 -28.07
N ALA A 35 9.72 3.12 -27.32
CA ALA A 35 9.93 1.76 -27.72
C ALA A 35 8.56 1.11 -27.82
N SER A 36 8.18 0.83 -29.03
CA SER A 36 6.94 0.17 -29.44
C SER A 36 6.79 -1.17 -28.76
N SER A 37 6.00 -1.21 -27.70
CA SER A 37 5.43 -2.44 -27.16
C SER A 37 3.92 -2.29 -27.19
N PRO A 38 3.17 -3.33 -27.59
CA PRO A 38 1.73 -3.21 -27.74
C PRO A 38 1.07 -2.81 -26.42
N PRO A 39 0.04 -1.97 -26.44
CA PRO A 39 -0.55 -1.36 -25.24
C PRO A 39 -1.16 -2.36 -24.25
N VAL A 40 -1.31 -3.61 -24.64
CA VAL A 40 -1.92 -4.69 -23.84
C VAL A 40 -0.99 -5.14 -22.71
N SER A 41 0.32 -5.09 -22.88
CA SER A 41 1.29 -5.55 -21.88
C SER A 41 1.40 -4.61 -20.67
N ARG A 42 1.32 -3.30 -20.88
CA ARG A 42 1.45 -2.31 -19.79
C ARG A 42 0.26 -2.31 -18.82
N VAL A 43 -0.95 -2.51 -19.34
CA VAL A 43 -2.14 -2.57 -18.49
C VAL A 43 -2.10 -3.83 -17.61
N GLY A 44 -1.61 -4.94 -18.13
CA GLY A 44 -1.42 -6.18 -17.38
C GLY A 44 -0.38 -6.04 -16.26
N GLU A 45 0.77 -5.43 -16.55
CA GLU A 45 1.83 -5.19 -15.55
C GLU A 45 1.39 -4.25 -14.43
N VAL A 46 0.72 -3.15 -14.78
CA VAL A 46 0.20 -2.20 -13.77
C VAL A 46 -0.86 -2.86 -12.90
N ARG A 47 -1.73 -3.66 -13.48
CA ARG A 47 -2.75 -4.40 -12.75
C ARG A 47 -2.12 -5.41 -11.81
N GLN A 48 -1.18 -6.21 -12.29
CA GLN A 48 -0.47 -7.20 -11.48
C GLN A 48 0.35 -6.56 -10.36
N ALA A 49 0.96 -5.39 -10.62
CA ALA A 49 1.65 -4.61 -9.59
C ALA A 49 0.67 -4.10 -8.52
N ALA A 50 -0.51 -3.60 -8.91
CA ALA A 50 -1.53 -3.16 -7.98
C ALA A 50 -2.05 -4.31 -7.10
N GLU A 51 -2.35 -5.46 -7.71
CA GLU A 51 -2.81 -6.67 -7.02
C GLU A 51 -1.75 -7.22 -6.05
N SER A 52 -0.45 -7.10 -6.39
CA SER A 52 0.64 -7.48 -5.49
C SER A 52 0.76 -6.58 -4.26
N VAL A 53 0.51 -5.27 -4.43
CA VAL A 53 0.45 -4.31 -3.32
C VAL A 53 -0.72 -4.62 -2.40
N GLU A 54 -1.88 -4.96 -2.95
CA GLU A 54 -3.05 -5.34 -2.19
C GLU A 54 -2.80 -6.61 -1.36
N CYS A 55 -2.20 -7.64 -1.96
CA CYS A 55 -1.81 -8.86 -1.26
C CYS A 55 -0.88 -8.57 -0.06
N ARG A 56 0.12 -7.73 -0.25
CA ARG A 56 1.04 -7.30 0.82
C ARG A 56 0.31 -6.54 1.94
N ASN A 57 -0.61 -5.67 1.57
CA ASN A 57 -1.40 -4.90 2.51
C ASN A 57 -2.31 -5.81 3.35
N ASN A 58 -3.00 -6.76 2.71
CA ASN A 58 -3.83 -7.76 3.37
C ASN A 58 -3.02 -8.59 4.39
N LEU A 59 -1.86 -9.10 3.98
CA LEU A 59 -0.96 -9.84 4.87
C LEU A 59 -0.48 -8.99 6.06
N SER A 60 -0.18 -7.71 5.84
CA SER A 60 0.21 -6.79 6.91
C SER A 60 -0.91 -6.60 7.94
N GLN A 61 -2.15 -6.42 7.49
CA GLN A 61 -3.30 -6.29 8.38
C GLN A 61 -3.58 -7.57 9.16
N ILE A 62 -3.47 -8.73 8.50
CA ILE A 62 -3.63 -10.03 9.16
C ILE A 62 -2.56 -10.23 10.24
N ARG A 63 -1.29 -9.92 9.95
CA ARG A 63 -0.19 -10.01 10.93
C ARG A 63 -0.43 -9.12 12.14
N MET A 64 -0.91 -7.90 11.91
CA MET A 64 -1.26 -6.98 12.99
C MET A 64 -2.41 -7.52 13.86
N ALA A 65 -3.44 -8.10 13.24
CA ALA A 65 -4.55 -8.70 13.96
C ALA A 65 -4.13 -9.95 14.76
N ILE A 66 -3.21 -10.77 14.22
CA ILE A 66 -2.62 -11.89 14.96
C ILE A 66 -1.88 -11.39 16.22
N GLN A 67 -1.10 -10.32 16.11
CA GLN A 67 -0.40 -9.72 17.24
C GLN A 67 -1.37 -9.19 18.30
N MET A 68 -2.46 -8.55 17.87
CA MET A 68 -3.50 -8.10 18.80
C MET A 68 -4.18 -9.28 19.50
N TYR A 69 -4.49 -10.35 18.77
CA TYR A 69 -5.06 -11.58 19.32
C TYR A 69 -4.12 -12.20 20.37
N GLN A 70 -2.83 -12.32 20.04
CA GLN A 70 -1.79 -12.82 20.96
C GLN A 70 -1.71 -12.00 22.27
N THR A 71 -1.78 -10.67 22.15
CA THR A 71 -1.73 -9.79 23.32
C THR A 71 -2.95 -9.98 24.23
N SER A 72 -4.11 -10.28 23.65
CA SER A 72 -5.36 -10.43 24.38
C SER A 72 -5.56 -11.84 24.96
N ASN A 73 -5.04 -12.87 24.28
CA ASN A 73 -5.30 -14.28 24.61
C ASN A 73 -4.03 -15.05 25.06
N GLU A 74 -2.88 -14.40 25.05
CA GLU A 74 -1.56 -15.01 25.35
C GLU A 74 -1.22 -16.26 24.50
N ALA A 75 -1.92 -16.40 23.35
CA ALA A 75 -1.79 -17.53 22.43
C ALA A 75 -2.05 -17.08 20.99
N ASN A 76 -1.54 -17.86 20.05
CA ASN A 76 -1.87 -17.67 18.63
C ASN A 76 -3.31 -18.13 18.36
N PRO A 77 -4.04 -17.47 17.41
CA PRO A 77 -5.33 -18.00 16.96
C PRO A 77 -5.15 -19.38 16.32
N ALA A 78 -6.08 -20.30 16.54
CA ALA A 78 -6.02 -21.63 15.90
C ALA A 78 -6.24 -21.53 14.38
N GLN A 79 -6.98 -20.52 13.94
CA GLN A 79 -7.26 -20.26 12.53
C GLN A 79 -7.50 -18.76 12.30
N LEU A 80 -7.26 -18.31 11.07
CA LEU A 80 -7.41 -16.88 10.71
C LEU A 80 -8.83 -16.36 10.86
N SER A 81 -9.84 -17.22 10.78
CA SER A 81 -11.26 -16.87 10.98
C SER A 81 -11.61 -16.42 12.41
N GLU A 82 -10.75 -16.68 13.39
CA GLU A 82 -10.93 -16.21 14.77
C GLU A 82 -10.56 -14.72 14.94
N LEU A 83 -9.88 -14.14 13.95
CA LEU A 83 -9.49 -12.73 13.96
C LEU A 83 -10.73 -11.85 13.76
N SER A 84 -11.08 -11.10 14.79
CA SER A 84 -12.17 -10.14 14.72
C SER A 84 -11.83 -8.92 13.87
N GLY A 85 -12.79 -8.44 13.08
CA GLY A 85 -12.64 -7.20 12.32
C GLY A 85 -11.96 -7.34 10.95
N ILE A 86 -11.59 -8.55 10.54
CA ILE A 86 -11.06 -8.83 9.21
C ILE A 86 -12.11 -9.58 8.39
N PRO A 87 -12.53 -9.04 7.24
CA PRO A 87 -13.49 -9.74 6.38
C PRO A 87 -12.85 -10.98 5.74
N ALA A 88 -13.65 -12.03 5.54
CA ALA A 88 -13.20 -13.30 4.98
C ALA A 88 -12.51 -13.17 3.60
N SER A 89 -12.89 -12.17 2.82
CA SER A 89 -12.28 -11.87 1.53
C SER A 89 -10.79 -11.46 1.63
N MET A 90 -10.35 -10.95 2.78
CA MET A 90 -8.95 -10.58 3.01
C MET A 90 -8.05 -11.76 3.36
N PHE A 91 -8.61 -12.94 3.62
CA PHE A 91 -7.81 -14.15 3.87
C PHE A 91 -7.37 -14.88 2.60
N GLN A 92 -7.60 -14.27 1.45
CA GLN A 92 -7.25 -14.82 0.13
C GLN A 92 -6.36 -13.84 -0.63
N CYS A 93 -5.47 -14.40 -1.45
CA CYS A 93 -4.66 -13.60 -2.36
C CYS A 93 -5.54 -13.00 -3.48
N PRO A 94 -5.55 -11.69 -3.71
CA PRO A 94 -6.36 -11.08 -4.76
C PRO A 94 -5.95 -11.50 -6.17
N VAL A 95 -4.71 -11.95 -6.35
CA VAL A 95 -4.18 -12.39 -7.66
C VAL A 95 -4.63 -13.82 -7.98
N SER A 96 -4.46 -14.74 -7.05
CA SER A 96 -4.73 -16.18 -7.28
C SER A 96 -6.05 -16.67 -6.71
N GLY A 97 -6.70 -15.90 -5.82
CA GLY A 97 -7.88 -16.34 -5.07
C GLY A 97 -7.60 -17.44 -4.05
N GLN A 98 -6.33 -17.86 -3.89
CA GLN A 98 -5.97 -18.90 -2.95
C GLN A 98 -5.88 -18.36 -1.51
N PRO A 99 -6.30 -19.16 -0.51
CA PRO A 99 -6.20 -18.77 0.88
C PRO A 99 -4.74 -18.63 1.30
N TYR A 100 -4.45 -17.70 2.20
CA TYR A 100 -3.13 -17.58 2.80
C TYR A 100 -2.80 -18.79 3.68
N GLN A 101 -1.55 -19.20 3.64
CA GLN A 101 -1.04 -20.24 4.51
C GLN A 101 -0.74 -19.65 5.90
N TYR A 102 -1.35 -20.25 6.91
CA TYR A 102 -1.18 -19.84 8.30
C TYR A 102 -0.64 -21.00 9.13
N ASP A 103 0.34 -20.71 9.96
CA ASP A 103 0.91 -21.65 10.93
C ASP A 103 0.55 -21.20 12.35
N PRO A 104 -0.38 -21.88 13.03
CA PRO A 104 -0.80 -21.51 14.37
C PRO A 104 0.31 -21.71 15.42
N ALA A 105 1.29 -22.59 15.20
CA ALA A 105 2.38 -22.79 16.13
C ALA A 105 3.31 -21.58 16.21
N THR A 106 3.56 -20.92 15.07
CA THR A 106 4.46 -19.77 14.97
C THR A 106 3.72 -18.43 14.85
N GLY A 107 2.43 -18.43 14.53
CA GLY A 107 1.67 -17.23 14.22
C GLY A 107 2.03 -16.61 12.87
N GLN A 108 2.76 -17.33 12.02
CA GLN A 108 3.19 -16.82 10.72
C GLN A 108 2.10 -17.00 9.66
N VAL A 109 1.93 -15.97 8.83
CA VAL A 109 1.04 -16.00 7.67
C VAL A 109 1.83 -15.65 6.40
N ARG A 110 1.63 -16.41 5.32
CA ARG A 110 2.34 -16.27 4.03
C ARG A 110 1.38 -16.44 2.86
N CYS A 111 1.75 -15.83 1.74
CA CYS A 111 1.08 -16.08 0.47
C CYS A 111 1.72 -17.27 -0.24
N ALA A 112 0.91 -18.22 -0.73
CA ALA A 112 1.39 -19.36 -1.50
C ALA A 112 1.55 -19.06 -3.00
N THR A 113 1.11 -17.89 -3.45
CA THR A 113 1.16 -17.51 -4.87
C THR A 113 2.61 -17.31 -5.32
N PRO A 114 3.04 -17.92 -6.43
CA PRO A 114 4.37 -17.68 -7.01
C PRO A 114 4.60 -16.18 -7.24
N GLY A 115 5.77 -15.69 -6.84
CA GLY A 115 6.12 -14.26 -6.87
C GLY A 115 5.69 -13.45 -5.64
N HIS A 116 4.81 -13.99 -4.77
CA HIS A 116 4.35 -13.35 -3.54
C HIS A 116 4.91 -14.01 -2.26
N MET A 117 5.75 -15.03 -2.39
CA MET A 117 6.28 -15.79 -1.24
C MET A 117 7.22 -14.98 -0.34
N SER A 118 7.67 -13.81 -0.79
CA SER A 118 8.52 -12.89 -0.03
C SER A 118 7.74 -11.89 0.84
N TYR A 119 6.42 -11.96 0.82
CA TYR A 119 5.55 -11.03 1.56
C TYR A 119 5.15 -11.59 2.92
#